data_a630807cb7d7a9d09594dd3afedfc541
#
_entry.id   a630807cb7d7a9d09594dd3afedfc541
#
_cell.length_a   1.000
_cell.length_b   1.000
_cell.length_c   1.000
_cell.angle_alpha   90.00
_cell.angle_beta   90.00
_cell.angle_gamma   90.00
#
_symmetry.space_group_name_H-M   'P 1'
#
loop_
_entity.id
_entity.type
_entity.pdbx_description
1 polymer ?
#
loop_
_entity_poly.entity_id
_entity_poly.type
_entity_poly.pdbx_seq_one_letter_code
_entity_poly.pdbx_strand_id
1 'polypeptide(L)' 'MDVSIGESVRILRELQELSQNELSEMTGIPQSTISAIERDRIRLGVERAKVLARALRCQPAVLVFPGWDVEHESAA' A
#
# COMPACT_ATOMS: atom_id res chain seq x y z
N MET A 1 4.36 -2.89 16.21
CA MET A 1 5.51 -2.81 15.31
C MET A 1 5.29 -1.71 14.29
N ASP A 2 6.26 -0.83 14.19
CA ASP A 2 6.11 0.30 13.28
C ASP A 2 6.69 -0.05 11.92
N VAL A 3 5.85 -0.07 10.94
CA VAL A 3 6.29 -0.24 9.55
C VAL A 3 5.99 1.04 8.80
N SER A 4 6.82 1.36 7.83
CA SER A 4 6.57 2.51 6.98
C SER A 4 5.44 2.20 6.01
N ILE A 5 4.92 3.26 5.38
CA ILE A 5 3.90 3.10 4.35
C ILE A 5 4.43 2.22 3.22
N GLY A 6 5.67 2.45 2.80
CA GLY A 6 6.28 1.66 1.74
C GLY A 6 6.44 0.20 2.11
N GLU A 7 6.85 -0.06 3.35
CA GLU A 7 6.96 -1.44 3.82
C GLU A 7 5.61 -2.12 3.85
N SER A 8 4.57 -1.40 4.25
CA SER A 8 3.21 -1.94 4.25
C SER A 8 2.79 -2.36 2.85
N VAL A 9 3.05 -1.52 1.86
CA VAL A 9 2.73 -1.85 0.46
C VAL A 9 3.47 -3.11 0.02
N ARG A 10 4.76 -3.17 0.32
CA ARG A 10 5.57 -4.33 -0.06
C ARG A 10 5.07 -5.61 0.61
N ILE A 11 4.80 -5.55 1.92
CA ILE A 11 4.35 -6.71 2.67
C ILE A 11 3.03 -7.23 2.10
N LEU A 12 2.08 -6.32 1.89
CA LEU A 12 0.78 -6.71 1.35
C LEU A 12 0.89 -7.28 -0.07
N ARG A 13 1.78 -6.69 -0.88
CA ARG A 13 2.03 -7.21 -2.22
C ARG A 13 2.58 -8.64 -2.16
N GLU A 14 3.56 -8.87 -1.30
CA GLU A 14 4.17 -10.18 -1.16
C GLU A 14 3.19 -11.21 -0.61
N LEU A 15 2.32 -10.79 0.30
CA LEU A 15 1.28 -11.68 0.83
C LEU A 15 0.30 -12.13 -0.26
N GLN A 16 0.08 -11.28 -1.26
CA GLN A 16 -0.76 -11.62 -2.40
C GLN A 16 0.03 -12.35 -3.49
N GLU A 17 1.30 -12.61 -3.24
CA GLU A 17 2.20 -13.30 -4.17
C GLU A 17 2.31 -12.58 -5.52
N LEU A 18 2.36 -11.24 -5.46
CA LEU A 18 2.46 -10.40 -6.64
C LEU A 18 3.87 -9.83 -6.76
N SER A 19 4.39 -9.79 -7.99
CA SER A 19 5.60 -9.05 -8.28
C SER A 19 5.26 -7.56 -8.41
N GLN A 20 6.28 -6.70 -8.40
CA GLN A 20 6.05 -5.28 -8.67
C GLN A 20 5.49 -5.07 -10.07
N ASN A 21 5.95 -5.85 -11.04
CA ASN A 21 5.44 -5.75 -12.40
C ASN A 21 3.97 -6.15 -12.48
N GLU A 22 3.58 -7.21 -11.79
CA GLU A 22 2.19 -7.64 -11.76
C GLU A 22 1.30 -6.58 -11.11
N LEU A 23 1.76 -6.01 -10.00
CA LEU A 23 1.01 -4.95 -9.34
C LEU A 23 0.90 -3.72 -10.25
N SER A 24 1.96 -3.41 -10.99
CA SER A 24 1.94 -2.32 -11.96
C SER A 24 0.87 -2.56 -13.03
N GLU A 25 0.78 -3.77 -13.55
CA GLU A 25 -0.21 -4.11 -14.56
C GLU A 25 -1.64 -3.99 -14.01
N MET A 26 -1.85 -4.41 -12.77
CA MET A 26 -3.17 -4.36 -12.14
C MET A 26 -3.63 -2.95 -11.84
N THR A 27 -2.70 -2.06 -11.53
CA THR A 27 -3.04 -0.73 -11.02
C THR A 27 -2.87 0.38 -12.06
N GLY A 28 -2.08 0.13 -13.09
CA GLY A 28 -1.71 1.17 -14.03
C GLY A 28 -0.61 2.09 -13.52
N ILE A 29 -0.11 1.83 -12.31
CA ILE A 29 0.99 2.61 -11.74
C ILE A 29 2.31 2.05 -12.29
N PRO A 30 3.21 2.87 -12.81
CA PRO A 30 4.48 2.36 -13.33
C PRO A 30 5.26 1.58 -12.27
N GLN A 31 5.94 0.52 -12.69
CA GLN A 31 6.72 -0.31 -11.78
C GLN A 31 7.77 0.50 -11.02
N SER A 32 8.41 1.47 -11.70
CA SER A 32 9.40 2.32 -11.06
C SER A 32 8.79 3.16 -9.94
N THR A 33 7.54 3.58 -10.13
CA THR A 33 6.81 4.34 -9.10
C THR A 33 6.48 3.43 -7.91
N ILE A 34 6.05 2.21 -8.17
CA ILE A 34 5.78 1.24 -7.10
C ILE A 34 7.05 0.98 -6.31
N SER A 35 8.17 0.79 -7.00
CA SER A 35 9.46 0.60 -6.34
C SER A 35 9.81 1.79 -5.45
N ALA A 36 9.60 3.01 -5.94
CA ALA A 36 9.89 4.22 -5.16
C ALA A 36 8.98 4.32 -3.94
N ILE A 37 7.71 3.95 -4.08
CA ILE A 37 6.76 3.93 -2.96
C ILE A 37 7.24 2.92 -1.91
N GLU A 38 7.61 1.73 -2.33
CA GLU A 38 8.03 0.68 -1.39
C GLU A 38 9.32 1.03 -0.66
N ARG A 39 10.14 1.87 -1.25
CA ARG A 39 11.40 2.34 -0.64
C ARG A 39 11.23 3.66 0.11
N ASP A 40 10.00 4.13 0.23
CA ASP A 40 9.69 5.40 0.91
C ASP A 40 10.39 6.61 0.29
N ARG A 41 10.70 6.53 -1.00
CA ARG A 41 11.33 7.64 -1.71
C ARG A 41 10.35 8.69 -2.16
N ILE A 42 9.08 8.30 -2.35
CA ILE A 42 8.02 9.24 -2.69
C ILE A 42 6.85 8.99 -1.76
N ARG A 43 6.04 10.03 -1.59
CA ARG A 43 4.87 9.95 -0.73
C ARG A 43 3.74 9.22 -1.46
N LEU A 44 3.06 8.34 -0.73
CA LEU A 44 1.88 7.69 -1.25
C LEU A 44 0.68 8.60 -1.05
N GLY A 45 0.15 9.14 -2.15
CA GLY A 45 -1.02 9.99 -2.09
C GLY A 45 -2.29 9.16 -1.91
N VAL A 46 -3.38 9.85 -1.54
CA VAL A 46 -4.66 9.19 -1.25
C VAL A 46 -5.19 8.44 -2.47
N GLU A 47 -5.07 9.03 -3.67
CA GLU A 47 -5.58 8.39 -4.87
C GLU A 47 -4.84 7.09 -5.19
N ARG A 48 -3.51 7.11 -5.09
CA ARG A 48 -2.72 5.89 -5.29
C ARG A 48 -3.01 4.86 -4.21
N ALA A 49 -3.22 5.33 -2.98
CA ALA A 49 -3.56 4.44 -1.87
C ALA A 49 -4.85 3.68 -2.15
N LYS A 50 -5.85 4.36 -2.69
CA LYS A 50 -7.12 3.72 -3.04
C LYS A 50 -6.93 2.65 -4.10
N VAL A 51 -6.16 2.96 -5.14
CA VAL A 51 -5.91 2.03 -6.23
C VAL A 51 -5.13 0.82 -5.73
N LEU A 52 -4.07 1.07 -4.96
CA LEU A 52 -3.25 -0.01 -4.40
C LEU A 52 -4.05 -0.88 -3.42
N ALA A 53 -4.86 -0.25 -2.57
CA ALA A 53 -5.66 -0.99 -1.61
C ALA A 53 -6.63 -1.95 -2.31
N ARG A 54 -7.23 -1.51 -3.41
CA ARG A 54 -8.13 -2.36 -4.19
C ARG A 54 -7.38 -3.58 -4.75
N ALA A 55 -6.21 -3.34 -5.33
CA ALA A 55 -5.40 -4.40 -5.90
C ALA A 55 -4.88 -5.36 -4.84
N LEU A 56 -4.53 -4.82 -3.67
CA LEU A 56 -3.98 -5.60 -2.56
C LEU A 56 -5.05 -6.15 -1.63
N ARG A 57 -6.32 -5.87 -1.93
CA ARG A 57 -7.46 -6.37 -1.17
C ARG A 57 -7.44 -5.95 0.29
N CYS A 58 -7.13 -4.69 0.53
CA CYS A 58 -7.10 -4.16 1.88
C CYS A 58 -7.80 -2.81 1.93
N GLN A 59 -8.01 -2.31 3.13
CA GLN A 59 -8.60 -0.98 3.32
C GLN A 59 -7.56 0.08 3.01
N PRO A 60 -7.92 1.17 2.34
CA PRO A 60 -6.97 2.25 2.08
C PRO A 60 -6.32 2.80 3.34
N ALA A 61 -7.04 2.83 4.46
CA ALA A 61 -6.49 3.32 5.73
C ALA A 61 -5.29 2.50 6.19
N VAL A 62 -5.24 1.21 5.84
CA VAL A 62 -4.12 0.35 6.21
C VAL A 62 -2.82 0.83 5.56
N LEU A 63 -2.92 1.37 4.34
CA LEU A 63 -1.76 1.87 3.62
C LEU A 63 -1.36 3.27 4.05
N VAL A 64 -2.35 4.14 4.29
CA VAL A 64 -2.08 5.54 4.63
C VAL A 64 -1.70 5.70 6.09
N PHE A 65 -2.25 4.87 6.95
CA PHE A 65 -2.00 4.91 8.39
C PHE A 65 -1.52 3.55 8.88
N PRO A 66 -0.26 3.21 8.62
CA PRO A 66 0.29 1.93 9.12
C PRO A 66 0.15 1.86 10.63
N GLY A 67 -0.32 0.73 11.13
CA GLY A 67 -0.58 0.58 12.55
C GLY A 67 -1.98 0.95 12.96
N TRP A 68 -2.83 1.41 12.03
CA TRP A 68 -4.23 1.66 12.31
C TRP A 68 -4.91 0.36 12.73
N ASP A 69 -5.75 0.42 13.73
CA ASP A 69 -6.48 -0.75 14.18
C ASP A 69 -7.97 -0.48 14.31
N VAL A 70 -8.71 -1.53 14.62
CA VAL A 70 -10.17 -1.48 14.70
C VAL A 70 -10.64 -0.54 15.83
N GLU A 71 -9.86 -0.43 16.88
CA GLU A 71 -10.23 0.43 18.01
C GLU A 71 -10.26 1.90 17.62
N HIS A 72 -9.29 2.33 16.80
CA HIS A 72 -9.28 3.70 16.29
C HIS A 72 -10.48 3.96 15.41
N GLU A 73 -10.83 2.99 14.60
CA GLU A 73 -11.98 3.09 13.72
C GLU A 73 -13.27 3.17 14.52
N SER A 74 -13.36 2.35 15.56
CA SER A 74 -14.55 2.33 16.42
C SER A 74 -14.73 3.61 17.19
N ALA A 75 -13.65 4.29 17.51
CA ALA A 75 -13.70 5.52 18.30
C ALA A 75 -14.23 6.70 17.48
N ALA A 76 -14.24 6.57 16.17
CA ALA A 76 -14.78 7.62 15.32
C ALA A 76 -16.29 7.55 15.29
#